data_3a6e42c206457a6135be071cdef79d04
#
_entry.id   3a6e42c206457a6135be071cdef79d04
#
_cell.length_a   1.000
_cell.length_b   1.000
_cell.length_c   1.000
_cell.angle_alpha   90.00
_cell.angle_beta   90.00
_cell.angle_gamma   90.00
#
_symmetry.space_group_name_H-M   'P 1'
#
loop_
_entity.id
_entity.type
_entity.pdbx_description
1 polymer ?
#
loop_
_entity_poly.entity_id
_entity_poly.type
_entity_poly.pdbx_seq_one_letter_code
_entity_poly.pdbx_strand_id
1 'polypeptide(L)'
;CIDLINTLGDVDVFISKAAEEVLVMYKKNNQISSKVKIYKDNSASSVSVGKFYKDEYHTLVMAPTSSNTVAKCVYGISDSLATNIFAQAGKCKVHCIYFPCDTAPELKTMAPSGYVDVFPRKVDLENVKKLKGFSDTETVLSFKELEEKIFERKECLKKSYL
;
A
#
# COMPACT_ATOMS: atom_id res chain seq x y z
N CYS A 1 -4.27 5.76 8.05
CA CYS A 1 -4.75 4.90 6.94
C CYS A 1 -6.20 4.43 7.15
N ILE A 2 -6.60 3.92 8.33
CA ILE A 2 -7.98 3.41 8.56
C ILE A 2 -9.01 4.51 8.34
N ASP A 3 -8.80 5.69 8.91
CA ASP A 3 -9.73 6.83 8.74
C ASP A 3 -9.86 7.22 7.27
N LEU A 4 -8.76 7.21 6.53
CA LEU A 4 -8.75 7.48 5.09
C LEU A 4 -9.54 6.42 4.30
N ILE A 5 -9.37 5.14 4.61
CA ILE A 5 -10.16 4.05 4.01
C ILE A 5 -11.65 4.26 4.25
N ASN A 6 -12.03 4.57 5.49
CA ASN A 6 -13.43 4.81 5.85
C ASN A 6 -14.02 6.05 5.17
N THR A 7 -13.20 7.08 4.95
CA THR A 7 -13.61 8.33 4.26
C THR A 7 -13.80 8.12 2.75
N LEU A 8 -12.95 7.31 2.13
CA LEU A 8 -13.02 7.04 0.69
C LEU A 8 -14.28 6.25 0.31
N GLY A 9 -14.65 5.27 1.12
CA GLY A 9 -15.90 4.50 1.00
C GLY A 9 -15.93 3.47 -0.13
N ASP A 10 -15.56 3.86 -1.34
CA ASP A 10 -15.56 2.97 -2.53
C ASP A 10 -14.14 2.44 -2.79
N VAL A 11 -13.71 1.53 -1.91
CA VAL A 11 -12.38 0.91 -1.97
C VAL A 11 -12.46 -0.56 -1.61
N ASP A 12 -11.69 -1.38 -2.31
CA ASP A 12 -11.37 -2.74 -1.91
C ASP A 12 -10.06 -2.72 -1.10
N VAL A 13 -10.04 -3.35 0.06
CA VAL A 13 -8.89 -3.40 0.95
C VAL A 13 -8.28 -4.79 0.96
N PHE A 14 -6.98 -4.86 0.66
CA PHE A 14 -6.21 -6.09 0.68
C PHE A 14 -5.27 -6.07 1.88
N ILE A 15 -5.45 -7.01 2.82
CA ILE A 15 -4.69 -7.05 4.07
C ILE A 15 -3.74 -8.23 4.05
N SER A 16 -2.44 -7.95 4.17
CA SER A 16 -1.42 -9.00 4.34
C SER A 16 -1.50 -9.62 5.74
N LYS A 17 -0.99 -10.85 5.91
CA LYS A 17 -0.91 -11.51 7.23
C LYS A 17 -0.21 -10.64 8.27
N ALA A 18 0.92 -10.02 7.90
CA ALA A 18 1.63 -9.10 8.78
C ALA A 18 0.79 -7.87 9.15
N ALA A 19 0.01 -7.33 8.21
CA ALA A 19 -0.87 -6.20 8.50
C ALA A 19 -2.02 -6.61 9.45
N GLU A 20 -2.57 -7.81 9.32
CA GLU A 20 -3.57 -8.33 10.28
C GLU A 20 -2.99 -8.41 11.70
N GLU A 21 -1.78 -8.97 11.85
CA GLU A 21 -1.08 -9.05 13.15
C GLU A 21 -0.86 -7.65 13.76
N VAL A 22 -0.42 -6.69 12.95
CA VAL A 22 -0.23 -5.31 13.38
C VAL A 22 -1.57 -4.67 13.82
N LEU A 23 -2.65 -4.85 13.07
CA LEU A 23 -3.96 -4.33 13.44
C LEU A 23 -4.45 -4.89 14.78
N VAL A 24 -4.22 -6.18 15.04
CA VAL A 24 -4.54 -6.81 16.34
C VAL A 24 -3.67 -6.24 17.45
N MET A 25 -2.34 -6.13 17.24
CA MET A 25 -1.37 -5.61 18.19
C MET A 25 -1.72 -4.18 18.64
N TYR A 26 -2.18 -3.33 17.74
CA TYR A 26 -2.60 -1.95 18.03
C TYR A 26 -4.09 -1.82 18.38
N LYS A 27 -4.83 -2.94 18.56
CA LYS A 27 -6.27 -2.97 18.86
C LYS A 27 -7.13 -2.20 17.85
N LYS A 28 -6.77 -2.28 16.57
CA LYS A 28 -7.42 -1.56 15.45
C LYS A 28 -8.14 -2.46 14.46
N ASN A 29 -8.19 -3.76 14.71
CA ASN A 29 -8.76 -4.78 13.83
C ASN A 29 -10.27 -4.58 13.50
N ASN A 30 -11.02 -3.87 14.36
CA ASN A 30 -12.46 -3.64 14.18
C ASN A 30 -12.79 -2.19 13.78
N GLN A 31 -11.81 -1.38 13.36
CA GLN A 31 -12.02 0.03 13.05
C GLN A 31 -12.29 0.29 11.55
N ILE A 32 -12.11 -0.71 10.68
CA ILE A 32 -12.48 -0.59 9.26
C ILE A 32 -13.99 -0.78 9.15
N SER A 33 -14.65 0.12 8.43
CA SER A 33 -16.10 0.10 8.21
C SER A 33 -16.55 -1.22 7.57
N SER A 34 -17.69 -1.76 8.02
CA SER A 34 -18.30 -2.95 7.43
C SER A 34 -18.76 -2.76 5.98
N LYS A 35 -18.81 -1.52 5.49
CA LYS A 35 -19.09 -1.19 4.09
C LYS A 35 -17.90 -1.43 3.16
N VAL A 36 -16.67 -1.48 3.72
CA VAL A 36 -15.45 -1.71 2.96
C VAL A 36 -15.25 -3.20 2.74
N LYS A 37 -14.99 -3.59 1.50
CA LYS A 37 -14.72 -4.99 1.18
C LYS A 37 -13.26 -5.34 1.49
N ILE A 38 -13.07 -6.33 2.35
CA ILE A 38 -11.76 -6.76 2.82
C ILE A 38 -11.39 -8.11 2.21
N TYR A 39 -10.20 -8.18 1.62
CA TYR A 39 -9.58 -9.41 1.12
C TYR A 39 -8.36 -9.73 1.97
N LYS A 40 -8.31 -10.96 2.49
CA LYS A 40 -7.22 -11.44 3.34
C LYS A 40 -6.21 -12.25 2.55
N ASP A 41 -4.97 -12.23 2.99
CA ASP A 41 -3.85 -12.96 2.38
C ASP A 41 -3.92 -14.47 2.71
N ASN A 42 -4.96 -15.12 2.20
CA ASN A 42 -5.15 -16.57 2.33
C ASN A 42 -4.52 -17.35 1.17
N SER A 43 -4.33 -16.69 0.03
CA SER A 43 -3.60 -17.22 -1.13
C SER A 43 -3.07 -16.07 -1.99
N ALA A 44 -1.86 -16.22 -2.55
CA ALA A 44 -1.25 -15.22 -3.41
C ALA A 44 -2.03 -14.97 -4.72
N SER A 45 -2.83 -15.94 -5.14
CA SER A 45 -3.63 -15.92 -6.38
C SER A 45 -5.12 -15.77 -6.11
N SER A 46 -5.52 -14.78 -5.30
CA SER A 46 -6.95 -14.57 -5.05
C SER A 46 -7.68 -14.10 -6.32
N VAL A 47 -8.94 -14.52 -6.46
CA VAL A 47 -9.82 -14.13 -7.59
C VAL A 47 -9.91 -12.61 -7.75
N SER A 48 -9.79 -11.87 -6.65
CA SER A 48 -9.79 -10.41 -6.64
C SER A 48 -8.63 -9.77 -7.39
N VAL A 49 -7.49 -10.45 -7.52
CA VAL A 49 -6.36 -9.99 -8.34
C VAL A 49 -6.74 -9.93 -9.82
N GLY A 50 -7.64 -10.79 -10.29
CA GLY A 50 -8.16 -10.78 -11.66
C GLY A 50 -8.93 -9.51 -12.05
N LYS A 51 -9.36 -8.71 -11.08
CA LYS A 51 -10.07 -7.43 -11.33
C LYS A 51 -9.19 -6.38 -12.01
N PHE A 52 -7.86 -6.44 -11.84
CA PHE A 52 -6.93 -5.56 -12.55
C PHE A 52 -7.04 -5.73 -14.08
N TYR A 53 -7.25 -6.94 -14.57
CA TYR A 53 -7.40 -7.22 -16.01
C TYR A 53 -8.76 -6.83 -16.60
N LYS A 54 -9.70 -6.45 -15.74
CA LYS A 54 -11.06 -6.05 -16.13
C LYS A 54 -11.29 -4.54 -16.00
N ASP A 55 -10.21 -3.78 -15.80
CA ASP A 55 -10.25 -2.32 -15.58
C ASP A 55 -11.15 -1.89 -14.40
N GLU A 56 -11.37 -2.81 -13.42
CA GLU A 56 -12.17 -2.50 -12.22
C GLU A 56 -11.40 -1.61 -11.23
N TYR A 57 -10.05 -1.54 -11.34
CA TYR A 57 -9.20 -0.71 -10.51
C TYR A 57 -8.42 0.30 -11.34
N HIS A 58 -8.55 1.56 -11.02
CA HIS A 58 -7.82 2.66 -11.64
C HIS A 58 -6.59 3.13 -10.84
N THR A 59 -6.52 2.79 -9.57
CA THR A 59 -5.43 3.20 -8.68
C THR A 59 -5.20 2.13 -7.62
N LEU A 60 -3.95 1.76 -7.42
CA LEU A 60 -3.48 0.95 -6.30
C LEU A 60 -2.81 1.85 -5.27
N VAL A 61 -3.18 1.70 -4.01
CA VAL A 61 -2.50 2.36 -2.88
C VAL A 61 -1.87 1.29 -2.01
N MET A 62 -0.55 1.34 -1.85
CA MET A 62 0.20 0.44 -0.96
C MET A 62 0.70 1.23 0.26
N ALA A 63 -0.04 1.18 1.36
CA ALA A 63 0.20 2.03 2.54
C ALA A 63 -0.27 1.41 3.85
N PRO A 64 0.58 1.34 4.89
CA PRO A 64 2.03 1.47 4.82
C PRO A 64 2.68 0.23 4.22
N THR A 65 3.89 0.37 3.64
CA THR A 65 4.61 -0.74 3.03
C THR A 65 5.93 -1.00 3.73
N SER A 66 6.10 -2.19 4.28
CA SER A 66 7.34 -2.60 4.95
C SER A 66 8.50 -2.74 3.98
N SER A 67 9.75 -2.57 4.45
CA SER A 67 10.96 -2.75 3.65
C SER A 67 11.03 -4.12 2.98
N ASN A 68 10.55 -5.17 3.63
CA ASN A 68 10.48 -6.51 3.04
C ASN A 68 9.56 -6.53 1.80
N THR A 69 8.39 -5.91 1.87
CA THR A 69 7.46 -5.81 0.74
C THR A 69 8.03 -4.93 -0.38
N VAL A 70 8.66 -3.79 -0.04
CA VAL A 70 9.37 -2.95 -1.02
C VAL A 70 10.43 -3.74 -1.75
N ALA A 71 11.30 -4.47 -1.03
CA ALA A 71 12.35 -5.31 -1.61
C ALA A 71 11.76 -6.34 -2.59
N LYS A 72 10.73 -7.07 -2.19
CA LYS A 72 10.07 -8.06 -3.04
C LYS A 72 9.50 -7.44 -4.32
N CYS A 73 8.80 -6.32 -4.21
CA CYS A 73 8.26 -5.60 -5.37
C CYS A 73 9.35 -5.16 -6.34
N VAL A 74 10.44 -4.59 -5.81
CA VAL A 74 11.58 -4.11 -6.61
C VAL A 74 12.29 -5.23 -7.36
N TYR A 75 12.36 -6.42 -6.77
CA TYR A 75 13.00 -7.58 -7.39
C TYR A 75 12.01 -8.52 -8.10
N GLY A 76 10.74 -8.13 -8.24
CA GLY A 76 9.73 -8.91 -8.97
C GLY A 76 9.27 -10.18 -8.26
N ILE A 77 9.41 -10.27 -6.94
CA ILE A 77 8.98 -11.41 -6.14
C ILE A 77 7.50 -11.23 -5.77
N SER A 78 6.64 -12.11 -6.28
CA SER A 78 5.18 -12.05 -6.12
C SER A 78 4.66 -13.27 -5.36
N ASP A 79 5.13 -13.46 -4.12
CA ASP A 79 4.85 -14.63 -3.26
C ASP A 79 3.79 -14.37 -2.17
N SER A 80 3.22 -13.19 -2.15
CA SER A 80 2.15 -12.79 -1.22
C SER A 80 1.05 -12.02 -1.96
N LEU A 81 -0.10 -11.87 -1.33
CA LEU A 81 -1.21 -11.11 -1.91
C LEU A 81 -0.78 -9.68 -2.27
N ALA A 82 -0.10 -8.97 -1.36
CA ALA A 82 0.34 -7.59 -1.58
C ALA A 82 1.33 -7.47 -2.76
N THR A 83 2.33 -8.35 -2.84
CA THR A 83 3.32 -8.32 -3.91
C THR A 83 2.74 -8.76 -5.26
N ASN A 84 1.78 -9.69 -5.25
CA ASN A 84 1.08 -10.10 -6.46
C ASN A 84 0.17 -8.98 -6.99
N ILE A 85 -0.56 -8.28 -6.12
CA ILE A 85 -1.38 -7.12 -6.50
C ILE A 85 -0.51 -6.04 -7.17
N PHE A 86 0.64 -5.71 -6.59
CA PHE A 86 1.57 -4.75 -7.20
C PHE A 86 2.05 -5.19 -8.58
N ALA A 87 2.44 -6.47 -8.71
CA ALA A 87 2.89 -7.02 -9.99
C ALA A 87 1.78 -6.97 -11.05
N GLN A 88 0.54 -7.28 -10.70
CA GLN A 88 -0.59 -7.23 -11.64
C GLN A 88 -0.99 -5.79 -11.98
N ALA A 89 -1.00 -4.89 -11.00
CA ALA A 89 -1.25 -3.46 -11.24
C ALA A 89 -0.24 -2.89 -12.26
N GLY A 90 1.06 -3.19 -12.10
CA GLY A 90 2.08 -2.77 -13.05
C GLY A 90 1.89 -3.34 -14.45
N LYS A 91 1.51 -4.63 -14.59
CA LYS A 91 1.20 -5.24 -15.90
C LYS A 91 -0.01 -4.61 -16.59
N CYS A 92 -0.97 -4.12 -15.81
CA CYS A 92 -2.17 -3.45 -16.30
C CYS A 92 -2.02 -1.93 -16.40
N LYS A 93 -0.82 -1.38 -16.14
CA LYS A 93 -0.53 0.07 -16.12
C LYS A 93 -1.46 0.85 -15.16
N VAL A 94 -1.88 0.20 -14.09
CA VAL A 94 -2.66 0.84 -13.04
C VAL A 94 -1.74 1.72 -12.21
N HIS A 95 -2.10 3.00 -12.06
CA HIS A 95 -1.33 3.95 -11.25
C HIS A 95 -1.19 3.47 -9.81
N CYS A 96 0.04 3.46 -9.29
CA CYS A 96 0.35 2.98 -7.95
C CYS A 96 0.91 4.09 -7.07
N ILE A 97 0.30 4.33 -5.91
CA ILE A 97 0.80 5.24 -4.88
C ILE A 97 1.40 4.39 -3.75
N TYR A 98 2.67 4.60 -3.48
CA TYR A 98 3.45 3.83 -2.51
C TYR A 98 3.85 4.66 -1.30
N PHE A 99 3.53 4.18 -0.10
CA PHE A 99 3.97 4.79 1.16
C PHE A 99 4.87 3.83 1.94
N PRO A 100 6.20 3.83 1.66
CA PRO A 100 7.16 2.96 2.34
C PRO A 100 7.44 3.45 3.76
N CYS A 101 7.69 2.50 4.68
CA CYS A 101 7.99 2.80 6.08
C CYS A 101 9.41 3.36 6.27
N ASP A 102 10.39 2.74 5.62
CA ASP A 102 11.82 2.97 5.89
C ASP A 102 12.44 3.87 4.83
N THR A 103 12.32 5.18 5.01
CA THR A 103 12.65 6.19 3.98
C THR A 103 13.85 7.07 4.31
N ALA A 104 14.36 7.02 5.55
CA ALA A 104 15.50 7.79 6.03
C ALA A 104 16.44 6.91 6.86
N PRO A 105 17.74 7.29 7.01
CA PRO A 105 18.73 6.50 7.77
C PRO A 105 18.37 6.34 9.25
N GLU A 106 17.61 7.27 9.79
CA GLU A 106 17.12 7.29 11.18
C GLU A 106 15.66 7.73 11.16
N LEU A 107 14.81 6.99 11.86
CA LEU A 107 13.37 7.25 11.97
C LEU A 107 12.91 7.01 13.40
N LYS A 108 11.95 7.80 13.85
CA LYS A 108 11.24 7.58 15.10
C LYS A 108 9.84 7.05 14.80
N THR A 109 9.54 5.86 15.31
CA THR A 109 8.25 5.20 15.06
C THR A 109 7.55 4.83 16.37
N MET A 110 6.22 4.74 16.30
CA MET A 110 5.40 4.30 17.43
C MET A 110 5.37 2.77 17.46
N ALA A 111 5.84 2.19 18.56
CA ALA A 111 5.66 0.79 18.93
C ALA A 111 4.58 0.65 20.01
N PRO A 112 4.07 -0.55 20.31
CA PRO A 112 3.06 -0.75 21.36
C PRO A 112 3.48 -0.24 22.75
N SER A 113 4.80 -0.24 23.04
CA SER A 113 5.40 0.22 24.29
C SER A 113 5.80 1.70 24.30
N GLY A 114 5.61 2.44 23.21
CA GLY A 114 6.01 3.84 23.06
C GLY A 114 6.86 4.09 21.81
N TYR A 115 7.46 5.27 21.72
CA TYR A 115 8.34 5.60 20.60
C TYR A 115 9.67 4.88 20.69
N VAL A 116 10.13 4.38 19.53
CA VAL A 116 11.44 3.74 19.36
C VAL A 116 12.19 4.36 18.19
N ASP A 117 13.50 4.43 18.30
CA ASP A 117 14.37 4.83 17.18
C ASP A 117 14.68 3.61 16.33
N VAL A 118 14.57 3.75 15.02
CA VAL A 118 14.77 2.70 14.02
C VAL A 118 15.82 3.18 13.01
N PHE A 119 16.75 2.29 12.68
CA PHE A 119 17.85 2.56 11.75
C PHE A 119 17.73 1.64 10.52
N PRO A 120 16.98 2.05 9.49
CA PRO A 120 16.84 1.27 8.27
C PRO A 120 18.19 0.93 7.64
N ARG A 121 18.33 -0.30 7.15
CA ARG A 121 19.56 -0.76 6.52
C ARG A 121 19.78 -0.03 5.20
N LYS A 122 21.04 0.07 4.76
CA LYS A 122 21.38 0.66 3.47
C LYS A 122 20.58 0.04 2.32
N VAL A 123 20.38 -1.29 2.34
CA VAL A 123 19.61 -2.00 1.32
C VAL A 123 18.14 -1.58 1.29
N ASP A 124 17.55 -1.25 2.45
CA ASP A 124 16.15 -0.80 2.53
C ASP A 124 15.98 0.55 1.83
N LEU A 125 16.90 1.49 2.09
CA LEU A 125 16.93 2.80 1.46
C LEU A 125 17.19 2.72 -0.06
N GLU A 126 18.09 1.83 -0.49
CA GLU A 126 18.37 1.59 -1.90
C GLU A 126 17.15 1.01 -2.63
N ASN A 127 16.39 0.12 -2.00
CA ASN A 127 15.17 -0.43 -2.58
C ASN A 127 14.08 0.64 -2.74
N VAL A 128 13.91 1.55 -1.78
CA VAL A 128 13.00 2.69 -1.93
C VAL A 128 13.41 3.58 -3.11
N LYS A 129 14.72 3.82 -3.32
CA LYS A 129 15.20 4.57 -4.48
C LYS A 129 14.89 3.86 -5.80
N LYS A 130 15.06 2.53 -5.87
CA LYS A 130 14.71 1.75 -7.06
C LYS A 130 13.23 1.82 -7.36
N LEU A 131 12.38 1.72 -6.33
CA LEU A 131 10.93 1.81 -6.48
C LEU A 131 10.48 3.14 -7.12
N LYS A 132 11.13 4.25 -6.78
CA LYS A 132 10.86 5.57 -7.39
C LYS A 132 11.11 5.62 -8.91
N GLY A 133 11.89 4.70 -9.45
CA GLY A 133 12.16 4.60 -10.88
C GLY A 133 11.16 3.75 -11.67
N PHE A 134 10.16 3.17 -11.03
CA PHE A 134 9.16 2.36 -11.71
C PHE A 134 8.12 3.25 -12.43
N SER A 135 7.77 2.89 -13.66
CA SER A 135 6.69 3.55 -14.39
C SER A 135 5.36 3.37 -13.66
N ASP A 136 4.47 4.35 -13.81
CA ASP A 136 3.14 4.35 -13.18
C ASP A 136 3.15 4.22 -11.65
N THR A 137 4.31 4.48 -11.02
CA THR A 137 4.49 4.37 -9.56
C THR A 137 4.93 5.70 -8.95
N GLU A 138 4.18 6.19 -7.99
CA GLU A 138 4.48 7.38 -7.22
C GLU A 138 4.79 7.01 -5.77
N THR A 139 5.90 7.54 -5.23
CA THR A 139 6.32 7.27 -3.85
C THR A 139 6.11 8.51 -3.01
N VAL A 140 5.32 8.40 -1.95
CA VAL A 140 5.04 9.46 -0.98
C VAL A 140 5.79 9.19 0.33
N LEU A 141 6.20 10.24 1.04
CA LEU A 141 7.07 10.14 2.21
C LEU A 141 6.35 10.53 3.52
N SER A 142 5.11 11.01 3.44
CA SER A 142 4.31 11.35 4.60
C SER A 142 2.86 10.94 4.41
N PHE A 143 2.14 10.80 5.54
CA PHE A 143 0.72 10.49 5.50
C PHE A 143 -0.10 11.63 4.86
N LYS A 144 0.31 12.88 5.09
CA LYS A 144 -0.32 14.06 4.47
C LYS A 144 -0.19 14.02 2.95
N GLU A 145 1.01 13.76 2.46
CA GLU A 145 1.28 13.61 1.01
C GLU A 145 0.46 12.44 0.41
N LEU A 146 0.34 11.33 1.15
CA LEU A 146 -0.49 10.19 0.74
C LEU A 146 -1.96 10.62 0.54
N GLU A 147 -2.53 11.35 1.50
CA GLU A 147 -3.90 11.85 1.41
C GLU A 147 -4.07 12.80 0.22
N GLU A 148 -3.18 13.77 0.07
CA GLU A 148 -3.19 14.73 -1.04
C GLU A 148 -3.18 14.00 -2.38
N LYS A 149 -2.28 13.04 -2.59
CA LYS A 149 -2.17 12.29 -3.84
C LYS A 149 -3.39 11.42 -4.14
N ILE A 150 -3.98 10.80 -3.14
CA ILE A 150 -5.21 10.01 -3.33
C ILE A 150 -6.37 10.93 -3.76
N PHE A 151 -6.54 12.08 -3.12
CA PHE A 151 -7.61 13.01 -3.47
C PHE A 151 -7.38 13.67 -4.82
N GLU A 152 -6.15 14.09 -5.16
CA GLU A 152 -5.79 14.57 -6.50
C GLU A 152 -6.17 13.55 -7.57
N ARG A 153 -5.82 12.27 -7.35
CA ARG A 153 -6.14 11.19 -8.28
C ARG A 153 -7.64 11.01 -8.45
N LYS A 154 -8.39 11.03 -7.35
CA LYS A 154 -9.86 10.92 -7.36
C LYS A 154 -10.52 12.06 -8.16
N GLU A 155 -10.06 13.28 -8.01
CA GLU A 155 -10.57 14.43 -8.77
C GLU A 155 -10.19 14.37 -10.27
N CYS A 156 -9.00 13.89 -10.59
CA CYS A 156 -8.56 13.69 -11.97
C CYS A 156 -9.48 12.69 -12.70
N LEU A 157 -9.82 11.60 -12.03
CA LEU A 157 -10.70 10.56 -12.59
C LEU A 157 -12.13 11.08 -12.82
N LYS A 158 -12.70 11.86 -11.91
CA LYS A 158 -14.03 12.45 -12.12
C LYS A 158 -14.08 13.31 -13.37
N LYS A 159 -13.01 14.06 -13.68
CA LYS A 159 -12.94 14.91 -14.88
C LYS A 159 -12.78 14.11 -16.18
N SER A 160 -12.28 12.89 -16.12
CA SER A 160 -12.08 12.05 -17.30
C SER A 160 -13.37 11.31 -17.73
N TYR A 161 -14.39 11.32 -16.91
CA TYR A 161 -15.70 10.73 -17.18
C TYR A 161 -16.81 11.77 -17.49
N LEU A 162 -16.46 13.04 -17.58
CA LEU A 162 -17.32 14.15 -18.04
C LEU A 162 -16.94 14.61 -19.45
#